data_6172ae4993680a9af0f43b87b79c8614
#
_entry.id   6172ae4993680a9af0f43b87b79c8614
#
_cell.length_a   1.000
_cell.length_b   1.000
_cell.length_c   1.000
_cell.angle_alpha   90.00
_cell.angle_beta   90.00
_cell.angle_gamma   90.00
#
_symmetry.space_group_name_H-M   'P 1'
#
loop_
_entity.id
_entity.type
_entity.pdbx_description
1 polymer ?
#
loop_
_entity_poly.entity_id
_entity_poly.type
_entity_poly.pdbx_seq_one_letter_code
_entity_poly.pdbx_strand_id
1 'polypeptide(L)'
;MKIGFLGCGAMGSIYAGNLTKAHEVYIFDAMPAVCEAVNTTGITIDEPDGSTKVYHPVIATTDPSTIGEMDIMIVFVKYLFLESALEKCKTMIGPHTIVLSLQNGIGNYDEIAKVVPEKQICCGTTAHGATNLGPGHSRHTGVGPTNVGTIKGGHESAEKVAEALRAGGFE
;
A
#
# COMPACT_ATOMS: atom_id res chain seq x y z
N MET A 1 -0.15 4.37 13.39
CA MET A 1 0.90 3.46 12.91
C MET A 1 1.57 4.09 11.70
N LYS A 2 2.79 3.65 11.40
CA LYS A 2 3.50 3.99 10.17
C LYS A 2 3.19 2.94 9.10
N ILE A 3 2.55 3.35 8.02
CA ILE A 3 2.18 2.46 6.91
C ILE A 3 2.90 2.89 5.65
N GLY A 4 3.70 1.99 5.10
CA GLY A 4 4.43 2.18 3.85
C GLY A 4 3.69 1.57 2.67
N PHE A 5 3.77 2.21 1.53
CA PHE A 5 3.24 1.71 0.27
C PHE A 5 4.35 1.47 -0.75
N LEU A 6 4.36 0.29 -1.35
CA LEU A 6 5.13 0.00 -2.55
C LEU A 6 4.21 0.18 -3.76
N GLY A 7 4.31 1.35 -4.40
CA GLY A 7 3.53 1.73 -5.55
C GLY A 7 2.27 2.54 -5.22
N CYS A 8 2.14 3.69 -5.84
CA CYS A 8 1.00 4.61 -5.75
C CYS A 8 0.29 4.74 -7.11
N GLY A 9 0.06 3.58 -7.74
CA GLY A 9 -0.82 3.49 -8.92
C GLY A 9 -2.29 3.62 -8.53
N ALA A 10 -3.21 3.16 -9.39
CA ALA A 10 -4.65 3.31 -9.15
C ALA A 10 -5.09 2.78 -7.77
N MET A 11 -4.84 1.52 -7.48
CA MET A 11 -5.24 0.90 -6.21
C MET A 11 -4.41 1.41 -5.03
N GLY A 12 -3.09 1.59 -5.22
CA GLY A 12 -2.21 2.15 -4.20
C GLY A 12 -2.69 3.53 -3.73
N SER A 13 -3.14 4.38 -4.65
CA SER A 13 -3.70 5.70 -4.32
C SER A 13 -4.97 5.60 -3.47
N ILE A 14 -5.90 4.68 -3.81
CA ILE A 14 -7.14 4.51 -3.04
C ILE A 14 -6.83 4.11 -1.59
N TYR A 15 -5.95 3.12 -1.41
CA TYR A 15 -5.58 2.65 -0.08
C TYR A 15 -4.74 3.66 0.69
N ALA A 16 -3.69 4.20 0.06
CA ALA A 16 -2.82 5.18 0.69
C ALA A 16 -3.60 6.42 1.12
N GLY A 17 -4.43 6.99 0.24
CA GLY A 17 -5.26 8.15 0.55
C GLY A 17 -6.15 7.90 1.77
N ASN A 18 -6.97 6.85 1.72
CA ASN A 18 -7.90 6.57 2.80
C ASN A 18 -7.22 6.27 4.14
N LEU A 19 -6.07 5.60 4.14
CA LEU A 19 -5.33 5.28 5.37
C LEU A 19 -4.71 6.52 6.04
N THR A 20 -4.52 7.63 5.33
CA THR A 20 -4.08 8.91 5.96
C THR A 20 -5.04 9.42 7.01
N LYS A 21 -6.30 8.99 7.00
CA LYS A 21 -7.31 9.39 8.00
C LYS A 21 -6.96 8.95 9.43
N ALA A 22 -6.19 7.87 9.56
CA ALA A 22 -5.89 7.25 10.85
C ALA A 22 -4.40 6.93 11.08
N HIS A 23 -3.58 7.04 10.04
CA HIS A 23 -2.19 6.57 10.07
C HIS A 23 -1.22 7.56 9.40
N GLU A 24 0.05 7.46 9.77
CA GLU A 24 1.15 8.09 9.03
C GLU A 24 1.46 7.25 7.79
N VAL A 25 1.20 7.79 6.61
CA VAL A 25 1.36 7.09 5.34
C VAL A 25 2.61 7.58 4.62
N TYR A 26 3.45 6.62 4.21
CA TYR A 26 4.69 6.81 3.48
C TYR A 26 4.61 6.06 2.15
N ILE A 27 5.07 6.67 1.07
CA ILE A 27 4.95 6.09 -0.27
C ILE A 27 6.32 5.99 -0.92
N PHE A 28 6.65 4.78 -1.39
CA PHE A 28 7.67 4.59 -2.40
C PHE A 28 7.00 4.36 -3.75
N ASP A 29 7.38 5.17 -4.73
CA ASP A 29 7.02 4.95 -6.13
C ASP A 29 8.24 5.20 -7.02
N ALA A 30 8.44 4.35 -8.03
CA ALA A 30 9.58 4.48 -8.93
C ALA A 30 9.47 5.66 -9.90
N MET A 31 8.27 6.24 -10.04
CA MET A 31 8.00 7.36 -10.96
C MET A 31 8.12 8.71 -10.23
N PRO A 32 9.12 9.54 -10.56
CA PRO A 32 9.28 10.87 -9.93
C PRO A 32 8.04 11.75 -10.05
N ALA A 33 7.34 11.70 -11.19
CA ALA A 33 6.13 12.49 -11.41
C ALA A 33 4.99 12.15 -10.43
N VAL A 34 4.89 10.88 -10.00
CA VAL A 34 3.91 10.45 -8.98
C VAL A 34 4.30 11.04 -7.63
N CYS A 35 5.58 10.93 -7.25
CA CYS A 35 6.08 11.48 -5.98
C CYS A 35 5.91 13.00 -5.93
N GLU A 36 6.23 13.71 -7.01
CA GLU A 36 6.07 15.17 -7.11
C GLU A 36 4.60 15.57 -6.95
N ALA A 37 3.69 14.95 -7.69
CA ALA A 37 2.26 15.24 -7.61
C ALA A 37 1.71 15.00 -6.20
N VAL A 38 2.03 13.84 -5.60
CA VAL A 38 1.57 13.50 -4.25
C VAL A 38 2.12 14.48 -3.19
N ASN A 39 3.38 14.89 -3.30
CA ASN A 39 3.98 15.82 -2.33
C ASN A 39 3.49 17.27 -2.49
N THR A 40 3.09 17.67 -3.70
CA THR A 40 2.64 19.06 -3.98
C THR A 40 1.14 19.24 -3.81
N THR A 41 0.36 18.32 -4.36
CA THR A 41 -1.12 18.43 -4.40
C THR A 41 -1.83 17.40 -3.53
N GLY A 42 -1.13 16.37 -3.07
CA GLY A 42 -1.73 15.22 -2.39
C GLY A 42 -2.23 14.15 -3.36
N ILE A 43 -2.81 13.11 -2.80
CA ILE A 43 -3.52 12.06 -3.57
C ILE A 43 -4.95 12.53 -3.81
N THR A 44 -5.30 12.74 -5.06
CA THR A 44 -6.67 13.10 -5.48
C THR A 44 -7.45 11.83 -5.83
N ILE A 45 -8.63 11.66 -5.23
CA ILE A 45 -9.52 10.52 -5.49
C ILE A 45 -10.90 11.03 -5.88
N ASP A 46 -11.35 10.67 -7.10
CA ASP A 46 -12.74 10.81 -7.49
C ASP A 46 -13.52 9.62 -6.92
N GLU A 47 -14.39 9.88 -5.99
CA GLU A 47 -15.17 8.86 -5.28
C GLU A 47 -16.41 8.40 -6.07
N PRO A 48 -16.97 7.20 -5.78
CA PRO A 48 -18.17 6.69 -6.45
C PRO A 48 -19.41 7.56 -6.28
N ASP A 49 -19.48 8.37 -5.24
CA ASP A 49 -20.58 9.31 -4.97
C ASP A 49 -20.50 10.61 -5.79
N GLY A 50 -19.48 10.73 -6.65
CA GLY A 50 -19.22 11.90 -7.48
C GLY A 50 -18.43 13.01 -6.78
N SER A 51 -18.07 12.83 -5.52
CA SER A 51 -17.18 13.77 -4.81
C SER A 51 -15.72 13.55 -5.19
N THR A 52 -14.90 14.59 -5.05
CA THR A 52 -13.46 14.51 -5.17
C THR A 52 -12.83 14.82 -3.81
N LYS A 53 -11.94 13.97 -3.35
CA LYS A 53 -11.21 14.11 -2.08
C LYS A 53 -9.71 14.19 -2.33
N VAL A 54 -9.02 14.95 -1.48
CA VAL A 54 -7.56 15.07 -1.51
C VAL A 54 -7.01 14.61 -0.18
N TYR A 55 -6.00 13.76 -0.23
CA TYR A 55 -5.34 13.18 0.95
C TYR A 55 -3.85 13.49 0.93
N HIS A 56 -3.27 13.73 2.09
CA HIS A 56 -1.87 14.12 2.21
C HIS A 56 -1.07 13.09 3.02
N PRO A 57 -0.34 12.18 2.35
CA PRO A 57 0.67 11.33 2.99
C PRO A 57 1.80 12.16 3.62
N VAL A 58 2.58 11.53 4.50
CA VAL A 58 3.76 12.18 5.10
C VAL A 58 4.78 12.53 4.02
N ILE A 59 5.07 11.59 3.12
CA ILE A 59 5.96 11.77 1.98
C ILE A 59 5.71 10.71 0.90
N ALA A 60 5.94 11.08 -0.36
CA ALA A 60 6.15 10.16 -1.47
C ALA A 60 7.57 10.35 -2.02
N THR A 61 8.31 9.26 -2.24
CA THR A 61 9.71 9.32 -2.64
C THR A 61 10.11 8.19 -3.59
N THR A 62 11.08 8.48 -4.44
CA THR A 62 11.80 7.48 -5.24
C THR A 62 13.00 6.86 -4.49
N ASP A 63 13.39 7.46 -3.36
CA ASP A 63 14.47 6.98 -2.48
C ASP A 63 13.96 6.80 -1.05
N PRO A 64 13.63 5.57 -0.65
CA PRO A 64 13.09 5.28 0.67
C PRO A 64 14.17 5.16 1.76
N SER A 65 15.44 5.34 1.45
CA SER A 65 16.55 5.08 2.38
C SER A 65 16.50 5.89 3.68
N THR A 66 15.82 7.04 3.66
CA THR A 66 15.71 7.97 4.79
C THR A 66 14.42 7.82 5.60
N ILE A 67 13.47 6.96 5.15
CA ILE A 67 12.15 6.88 5.79
C ILE A 67 12.19 6.07 7.10
N GLY A 68 12.99 5.00 7.14
CA GLY A 68 13.03 4.07 8.28
C GLY A 68 11.92 3.02 8.26
N GLU A 69 11.88 2.19 9.32
CA GLU A 69 10.99 1.03 9.40
C GLU A 69 9.51 1.39 9.54
N MET A 70 8.66 0.58 8.88
CA MET A 70 7.21 0.69 8.93
C MET A 70 6.60 -0.39 9.85
N ASP A 71 5.42 -0.12 10.38
CA ASP A 71 4.61 -1.15 11.06
C ASP A 71 3.99 -2.11 10.04
N ILE A 72 3.50 -1.56 8.92
CA ILE A 72 2.89 -2.32 7.82
C ILE A 72 3.42 -1.77 6.50
N MET A 73 3.78 -2.68 5.58
CA MET A 73 4.08 -2.37 4.19
C MET A 73 3.00 -2.97 3.31
N ILE A 74 2.34 -2.15 2.48
CA ILE A 74 1.30 -2.61 1.55
C ILE A 74 1.84 -2.56 0.12
N VAL A 75 1.72 -3.68 -0.59
CA VAL A 75 2.34 -3.87 -1.90
C VAL A 75 1.29 -3.81 -3.00
N PHE A 76 1.43 -2.81 -3.90
CA PHE A 76 0.60 -2.60 -5.08
C PHE A 76 1.41 -2.46 -6.39
N VAL A 77 2.72 -2.65 -6.36
CA VAL A 77 3.51 -2.70 -7.59
C VAL A 77 3.11 -3.91 -8.44
N LYS A 78 3.27 -3.82 -9.75
CA LYS A 78 3.07 -4.98 -10.63
C LYS A 78 4.16 -6.03 -10.37
N TYR A 79 3.82 -7.32 -10.56
CA TYR A 79 4.72 -8.45 -10.32
C TYR A 79 6.14 -8.25 -10.90
N LEU A 80 6.24 -7.76 -12.13
CA LEU A 80 7.54 -7.51 -12.81
C LEU A 80 8.46 -6.53 -12.05
N PHE A 81 7.92 -5.70 -11.18
CA PHE A 81 8.69 -4.70 -10.42
C PHE A 81 8.84 -5.06 -8.95
N LEU A 82 8.24 -6.18 -8.51
CA LEU A 82 8.14 -6.54 -7.10
C LEU A 82 9.51 -6.74 -6.46
N GLU A 83 10.38 -7.55 -7.05
CA GLU A 83 11.72 -7.83 -6.54
C GLU A 83 12.53 -6.54 -6.38
N SER A 84 12.58 -5.71 -7.43
CA SER A 84 13.35 -4.45 -7.40
C SER A 84 12.79 -3.44 -6.41
N ALA A 85 11.46 -3.38 -6.22
CA ALA A 85 10.82 -2.51 -5.26
C ALA A 85 11.11 -2.95 -3.81
N LEU A 86 11.01 -4.24 -3.52
CA LEU A 86 11.34 -4.80 -2.22
C LEU A 86 12.81 -4.57 -1.86
N GLU A 87 13.74 -4.78 -2.80
CA GLU A 87 15.15 -4.53 -2.59
C GLU A 87 15.44 -3.06 -2.24
N LYS A 88 14.84 -2.12 -2.96
CA LYS A 88 14.97 -0.69 -2.67
C LYS A 88 14.37 -0.31 -1.30
N CYS A 89 13.28 -0.95 -0.92
CA CYS A 89 12.55 -0.65 0.32
C CYS A 89 13.00 -1.48 1.53
N LYS A 90 14.14 -2.16 1.46
CA LYS A 90 14.66 -2.96 2.58
C LYS A 90 14.77 -2.19 3.90
N THR A 91 15.13 -0.92 3.84
CA THR A 91 15.23 -0.06 5.04
C THR A 91 13.88 0.25 5.69
N MET A 92 12.79 0.05 4.96
CA MET A 92 11.42 0.22 5.46
C MET A 92 10.88 -1.07 6.10
N ILE A 93 11.55 -2.21 5.90
CA ILE A 93 11.10 -3.54 6.36
C ILE A 93 12.01 -3.98 7.50
N GLY A 94 11.52 -3.83 8.72
CA GLY A 94 12.21 -4.28 9.94
C GLY A 94 11.71 -5.63 10.45
N PRO A 95 12.24 -6.10 11.60
CA PRO A 95 11.89 -7.42 12.16
C PRO A 95 10.43 -7.55 12.61
N HIS A 96 9.73 -6.43 12.77
CA HIS A 96 8.33 -6.37 13.20
C HIS A 96 7.38 -5.85 12.12
N THR A 97 7.89 -5.51 10.94
CA THR A 97 7.09 -5.02 9.82
C THR A 97 6.24 -6.15 9.25
N ILE A 98 4.94 -5.93 9.11
CA ILE A 98 4.04 -6.83 8.39
C ILE A 98 3.98 -6.39 6.93
N VAL A 99 4.19 -7.32 6.01
CA VAL A 99 4.09 -7.04 4.57
C VAL A 99 2.80 -7.62 4.04
N LEU A 100 1.89 -6.77 3.60
CA LEU A 100 0.60 -7.14 3.00
C LEU A 100 0.69 -7.07 1.48
N SER A 101 0.42 -8.18 0.80
CA SER A 101 0.19 -8.21 -0.65
C SER A 101 -1.30 -8.23 -0.96
N LEU A 102 -1.78 -7.21 -1.67
CA LEU A 102 -3.10 -7.15 -2.30
C LEU A 102 -3.00 -7.17 -3.83
N GLN A 103 -1.87 -7.65 -4.35
CA GLN A 103 -1.61 -7.74 -5.78
C GLN A 103 -2.43 -8.85 -6.42
N ASN A 104 -2.85 -8.62 -7.66
CA ASN A 104 -3.44 -9.67 -8.49
C ASN A 104 -2.39 -10.68 -8.95
N GLY A 105 -2.82 -11.93 -9.15
CA GLY A 105 -1.99 -12.99 -9.70
C GLY A 105 -1.38 -13.90 -8.64
N ILE A 106 -0.77 -14.98 -9.15
CA ILE A 106 -0.12 -16.03 -8.36
C ILE A 106 1.38 -15.75 -8.32
N GLY A 107 2.06 -16.13 -7.23
CA GLY A 107 3.52 -16.04 -7.10
C GLY A 107 4.02 -14.81 -6.33
N ASN A 108 3.17 -13.82 -6.06
CA ASN A 108 3.59 -12.65 -5.29
C ASN A 108 4.10 -13.01 -3.89
N TYR A 109 3.46 -13.99 -3.23
CA TYR A 109 3.90 -14.48 -1.94
C TYR A 109 5.32 -15.05 -1.99
N ASP A 110 5.60 -15.88 -2.99
CA ASP A 110 6.90 -16.55 -3.12
C ASP A 110 8.03 -15.53 -3.37
N GLU A 111 7.77 -14.48 -4.13
CA GLU A 111 8.74 -13.39 -4.34
C GLU A 111 8.98 -12.59 -3.06
N ILE A 112 7.93 -12.26 -2.31
CA ILE A 112 8.06 -11.55 -1.03
C ILE A 112 8.81 -12.43 -0.02
N ALA A 113 8.55 -13.73 0.02
CA ALA A 113 9.19 -14.68 0.93
C ALA A 113 10.71 -14.86 0.70
N LYS A 114 11.24 -14.41 -0.44
CA LYS A 114 12.70 -14.38 -0.67
C LYS A 114 13.42 -13.34 0.19
N VAL A 115 12.73 -12.26 0.57
CA VAL A 115 13.32 -11.11 1.26
C VAL A 115 12.70 -10.82 2.63
N VAL A 116 11.50 -11.34 2.88
CA VAL A 116 10.74 -11.13 4.12
C VAL A 116 10.46 -12.47 4.78
N PRO A 117 10.69 -12.63 6.09
CA PRO A 117 10.30 -13.86 6.79
C PRO A 117 8.81 -14.16 6.63
N GLU A 118 8.47 -15.41 6.29
CA GLU A 118 7.10 -15.83 5.97
C GLU A 118 6.07 -15.47 7.06
N LYS A 119 6.47 -15.47 8.33
CA LYS A 119 5.62 -15.07 9.47
C LYS A 119 5.20 -13.59 9.46
N GLN A 120 5.90 -12.75 8.70
CA GLN A 120 5.61 -11.33 8.53
C GLN A 120 4.72 -11.05 7.30
N ILE A 121 4.38 -12.08 6.50
CA ILE A 121 3.67 -11.91 5.24
C ILE A 121 2.18 -12.16 5.45
N CYS A 122 1.39 -11.17 5.09
CA CYS A 122 -0.05 -11.28 4.89
C CYS A 122 -0.38 -11.20 3.40
N CYS A 123 -1.37 -11.97 2.99
CA CYS A 123 -1.94 -11.91 1.65
C CYS A 123 -3.43 -11.59 1.75
N GLY A 124 -3.97 -10.98 0.73
CA GLY A 124 -5.39 -10.68 0.72
C GLY A 124 -5.94 -10.50 -0.68
N THR A 125 -7.23 -10.33 -0.72
CA THR A 125 -7.99 -9.97 -1.92
C THR A 125 -8.80 -8.73 -1.64
N THR A 126 -8.99 -7.91 -2.66
CA THR A 126 -9.84 -6.73 -2.57
C THR A 126 -10.86 -6.73 -3.69
N ALA A 127 -12.09 -6.34 -3.36
CA ALA A 127 -13.16 -6.09 -4.32
C ALA A 127 -13.33 -4.60 -4.66
N HIS A 128 -12.38 -3.76 -4.25
CA HIS A 128 -12.32 -2.38 -4.71
C HIS A 128 -11.86 -2.30 -6.17
N GLY A 129 -12.39 -1.35 -6.91
CA GLY A 129 -11.97 -1.02 -8.27
C GLY A 129 -11.37 0.39 -8.33
N ALA A 130 -10.33 0.56 -9.14
CA ALA A 130 -9.71 1.86 -9.34
C ALA A 130 -9.18 2.04 -10.76
N THR A 131 -9.26 3.27 -11.27
CA THR A 131 -8.69 3.69 -12.55
C THR A 131 -7.70 4.82 -12.30
N ASN A 132 -6.51 4.72 -12.87
CA ASN A 132 -5.51 5.78 -12.84
C ASN A 132 -5.89 6.87 -13.84
N LEU A 133 -5.99 8.12 -13.37
CA LEU A 133 -6.27 9.29 -14.20
C LEU A 133 -5.02 10.15 -14.46
N GLY A 134 -3.92 9.84 -13.79
CA GLY A 134 -2.65 10.55 -13.91
C GLY A 134 -1.84 10.46 -12.61
N PRO A 135 -0.64 11.05 -12.57
CA PRO A 135 0.18 11.09 -11.37
C PRO A 135 -0.58 11.66 -10.18
N GLY A 136 -0.68 10.90 -9.08
CA GLY A 136 -1.38 11.30 -7.87
C GLY A 136 -2.91 11.44 -7.99
N HIS A 137 -3.53 11.05 -9.13
CA HIS A 137 -4.97 11.16 -9.34
C HIS A 137 -5.56 9.82 -9.77
N SER A 138 -6.55 9.34 -9.05
CA SER A 138 -7.24 8.07 -9.33
C SER A 138 -8.74 8.21 -9.15
N ARG A 139 -9.50 7.39 -9.88
CA ARG A 139 -10.94 7.23 -9.69
C ARG A 139 -11.22 5.93 -8.98
N HIS A 140 -11.98 5.98 -7.89
CA HIS A 140 -12.50 4.84 -7.18
C HIS A 140 -13.75 4.35 -7.87
N THR A 141 -13.69 3.22 -8.58
CA THR A 141 -14.76 2.75 -9.48
C THR A 141 -15.63 1.65 -8.89
N GLY A 142 -15.21 1.06 -7.79
CA GLY A 142 -15.98 0.00 -7.13
C GLY A 142 -15.58 -0.10 -5.66
N VAL A 143 -16.58 -0.32 -4.81
CA VAL A 143 -16.41 -0.52 -3.36
C VAL A 143 -16.81 -1.95 -3.01
N GLY A 144 -16.00 -2.60 -2.21
CA GLY A 144 -16.27 -3.96 -1.72
C GLY A 144 -15.29 -4.37 -0.63
N PRO A 145 -15.44 -5.57 -0.10
CA PRO A 145 -14.62 -6.03 1.02
C PRO A 145 -13.16 -6.24 0.65
N THR A 146 -12.30 -6.11 1.66
CA THR A 146 -10.91 -6.50 1.63
C THR A 146 -10.68 -7.62 2.63
N ASN A 147 -10.31 -8.80 2.14
CA ASN A 147 -10.03 -9.95 2.98
C ASN A 147 -8.52 -10.11 3.15
N VAL A 148 -8.07 -10.32 4.38
CA VAL A 148 -6.65 -10.47 4.72
C VAL A 148 -6.45 -11.75 5.52
N GLY A 149 -5.37 -12.45 5.23
CA GLY A 149 -4.98 -13.66 5.94
C GLY A 149 -3.47 -13.90 5.90
N THR A 150 -3.03 -14.93 6.62
CA THR A 150 -1.65 -15.41 6.60
C THR A 150 -1.61 -16.80 5.96
N ILE A 151 -0.54 -17.10 5.21
CA ILE A 151 -0.29 -18.44 4.68
C ILE A 151 0.48 -19.26 5.72
N LYS A 152 1.51 -18.65 6.32
CA LYS A 152 2.29 -19.24 7.41
C LYS A 152 2.38 -18.24 8.55
N GLY A 153 2.04 -18.66 9.76
CA GLY A 153 2.05 -17.78 10.93
C GLY A 153 0.72 -17.73 11.66
N GLY A 154 0.66 -16.95 12.74
CA GLY A 154 -0.56 -16.75 13.53
C GLY A 154 -1.49 -15.72 12.90
N HIS A 155 -2.74 -15.68 13.38
CA HIS A 155 -3.74 -14.73 12.92
C HIS A 155 -3.46 -13.28 13.36
N GLU A 156 -2.60 -13.06 14.36
CA GLU A 156 -2.30 -11.74 14.94
C GLU A 156 -1.87 -10.69 13.91
N SER A 157 -1.02 -11.09 12.95
CA SER A 157 -0.57 -10.18 11.88
C SER A 157 -1.73 -9.78 10.97
N ALA A 158 -2.61 -10.71 10.62
CA ALA A 158 -3.77 -10.43 9.78
C ALA A 158 -4.80 -9.57 10.52
N GLU A 159 -5.01 -9.81 11.82
CA GLU A 159 -5.89 -9.00 12.66
C GLU A 159 -5.39 -7.56 12.76
N LYS A 160 -4.09 -7.36 13.03
CA LYS A 160 -3.47 -6.02 13.07
C LYS A 160 -3.62 -5.27 11.74
N VAL A 161 -3.44 -5.96 10.61
CA VAL A 161 -3.66 -5.37 9.28
C VAL A 161 -5.13 -5.02 9.07
N ALA A 162 -6.05 -5.93 9.41
CA ALA A 162 -7.49 -5.69 9.26
C ALA A 162 -7.97 -4.50 10.11
N GLU A 163 -7.47 -4.36 11.36
CA GLU A 163 -7.74 -3.20 12.21
C GLU A 163 -7.25 -1.90 11.57
N ALA A 164 -6.02 -1.91 11.02
CA ALA A 164 -5.47 -0.75 10.34
C ALA A 164 -6.31 -0.34 9.12
N LEU A 165 -6.75 -1.31 8.32
CA LEU A 165 -7.60 -1.07 7.16
C LEU A 165 -8.96 -0.52 7.56
N ARG A 166 -9.60 -1.08 8.60
CA ARG A 166 -10.89 -0.58 9.13
C ARG A 166 -10.78 0.87 9.63
N ALA A 167 -9.68 1.22 10.30
CA ALA A 167 -9.45 2.59 10.75
C ALA A 167 -9.36 3.59 9.58
N GLY A 168 -8.92 3.15 8.41
CA GLY A 168 -8.95 3.91 7.16
C GLY A 168 -10.30 3.92 6.43
N GLY A 169 -11.28 3.10 6.91
CA GLY A 169 -12.62 3.01 6.34
C GLY A 169 -12.82 1.86 5.34
N PHE A 170 -11.95 0.86 5.33
CA PHE A 170 -12.12 -0.36 4.54
C PHE A 170 -12.88 -1.44 5.34
N GLU A 171 -13.70 -2.24 4.63
CA GLU A 171 -14.45 -3.38 5.18
C GLU A 171 -13.73 -4.70 4.90
#